data_6589b3a22bf22dd6117343bee4fbe032
#
_entry.id   6589b3a22bf22dd6117343bee4fbe032
#
_cell.length_a   1.000
_cell.length_b   1.000
_cell.length_c   1.000
_cell.angle_alpha   90.00
_cell.angle_beta   90.00
_cell.angle_gamma   90.00
#
_symmetry.space_group_name_H-M   'P 1'
#
loop_
_entity.id
_entity.type
_entity.pdbx_description
1 polymer ?
#
loop_
_entity_poly.entity_id
_entity_poly.type
_entity_poly.pdbx_seq_one_letter_code
_entity_poly.pdbx_strand_id
1 'polypeptide(L)'
;MTVQEYRDYIAAGNPVVAGSDAHLFMHQMAQEAIRITMEINNKYHTPQELRKLFSELWDIEVPEPFGMFPPFNTDCGKNTHIGERVFINSGCKFQDQGGIFIGNDCLIGHNATLCTINHNPDPEHRGDMTFKPICIENKVWLGANVTICPGVTIGEGAVVAAGAVVTKDVEARTVVGGVPAKIIKNV
;
A
#
# COMPACT_ATOMS: atom_id res chain seq x y z
N MET A 1 19.39 -12.78 0.83
CA MET A 1 18.85 -11.49 0.33
C MET A 1 18.55 -10.61 1.53
N THR A 2 18.86 -9.33 1.47
CA THR A 2 18.47 -8.31 2.43
C THR A 2 17.19 -7.60 1.96
N VAL A 3 16.54 -6.83 2.84
CA VAL A 3 15.36 -6.01 2.48
C VAL A 3 15.70 -5.03 1.35
N GLN A 4 16.87 -4.38 1.42
CA GLN A 4 17.29 -3.42 0.37
C GLN A 4 17.54 -4.12 -0.96
N GLU A 5 18.24 -5.26 -0.97
CA GLU A 5 18.45 -6.05 -2.19
C GLU A 5 17.12 -6.51 -2.81
N TYR A 6 16.12 -6.85 -1.98
CA TYR A 6 14.79 -7.21 -2.46
C TYR A 6 14.06 -6.00 -3.07
N ARG A 7 14.08 -4.85 -2.40
CA ARG A 7 13.51 -3.59 -2.94
C ARG A 7 14.14 -3.23 -4.28
N ASP A 8 15.47 -3.30 -4.38
CA ASP A 8 16.21 -3.00 -5.63
C ASP A 8 15.86 -4.00 -6.73
N TYR A 9 15.74 -5.29 -6.40
CA TYR A 9 15.34 -6.34 -7.33
C TYR A 9 13.95 -6.08 -7.93
N ILE A 10 12.99 -5.73 -7.10
CA ILE A 10 11.61 -5.40 -7.52
C ILE A 10 11.58 -4.08 -8.31
N ALA A 11 12.29 -3.05 -7.84
CA ALA A 11 12.34 -1.75 -8.50
C ALA A 11 12.97 -1.83 -9.91
N ALA A 12 13.87 -2.77 -10.14
CA ALA A 12 14.43 -3.06 -11.45
C ALA A 12 13.43 -3.75 -12.41
N GLY A 13 12.20 -4.04 -11.96
CA GLY A 13 11.16 -4.69 -12.75
C GLY A 13 11.32 -6.21 -12.89
N ASN A 14 12.18 -6.83 -12.09
CA ASN A 14 12.37 -8.28 -12.13
C ASN A 14 11.13 -9.02 -11.61
N PRO A 15 10.69 -10.09 -12.29
CA PRO A 15 9.60 -10.93 -11.80
C PRO A 15 10.08 -11.80 -10.63
N VAL A 16 9.18 -12.12 -9.72
CA VAL A 16 9.44 -13.15 -8.69
C VAL A 16 8.87 -14.47 -9.19
N VAL A 17 9.77 -15.39 -9.55
CA VAL A 17 9.42 -16.73 -9.99
C VAL A 17 9.10 -17.59 -8.77
N ALA A 18 8.04 -18.38 -8.84
CA ALA A 18 7.64 -19.28 -7.78
C ALA A 18 8.78 -20.24 -7.37
N GLY A 19 9.07 -20.33 -6.06
CA GLY A 19 10.14 -21.15 -5.51
C GLY A 19 11.55 -20.54 -5.61
N SER A 20 11.74 -19.37 -6.22
CA SER A 20 13.04 -18.68 -6.26
C SER A 20 13.45 -18.12 -4.88
N ASP A 21 14.72 -17.74 -4.74
CA ASP A 21 15.23 -17.11 -3.51
C ASP A 21 14.46 -15.82 -3.16
N ALA A 22 14.07 -15.03 -4.17
CA ALA A 22 13.25 -13.84 -3.97
C ALA A 22 11.84 -14.19 -3.45
N HIS A 23 11.23 -15.27 -3.95
CA HIS A 23 9.95 -15.77 -3.47
C HIS A 23 10.03 -16.26 -2.02
N LEU A 24 11.07 -17.00 -1.65
CA LEU A 24 11.28 -17.47 -0.28
C LEU A 24 11.52 -16.31 0.68
N PHE A 25 12.30 -15.31 0.25
CA PHE A 25 12.55 -14.10 1.05
C PHE A 25 11.27 -13.27 1.24
N MET A 26 10.44 -13.14 0.21
CA MET A 26 9.13 -12.49 0.29
C MET A 26 8.25 -13.14 1.37
N HIS A 27 8.20 -14.48 1.43
CA HIS A 27 7.46 -15.20 2.47
C HIS A 27 8.05 -14.99 3.86
N GLN A 28 9.37 -14.87 4.00
CA GLN A 28 10.00 -14.55 5.27
C GLN A 28 9.57 -13.17 5.77
N MET A 29 9.58 -12.15 4.92
CA MET A 29 9.10 -10.80 5.27
C MET A 29 7.61 -10.82 5.63
N ALA A 30 6.80 -11.61 4.92
CA ALA A 30 5.37 -11.74 5.23
C ALA A 30 5.12 -12.30 6.64
N GLN A 31 5.93 -13.27 7.11
CA GLN A 31 5.80 -13.79 8.47
C GLN A 31 6.13 -12.73 9.53
N GLU A 32 7.12 -11.90 9.28
CA GLU A 32 7.43 -10.77 10.17
C GLU A 32 6.30 -9.72 10.18
N ALA A 33 5.77 -9.38 9.01
CA ALA A 33 4.64 -8.47 8.87
C ALA A 33 3.39 -8.99 9.62
N ILE A 34 3.08 -10.28 9.50
CA ILE A 34 1.98 -10.94 10.23
C ILE A 34 2.20 -10.82 11.73
N ARG A 35 3.40 -11.09 12.24
CA ARG A 35 3.72 -10.98 13.68
C ARG A 35 3.42 -9.57 14.21
N ILE A 36 3.89 -8.53 13.48
CA ILE A 36 3.70 -7.14 13.91
C ILE A 36 2.23 -6.72 13.78
N THR A 37 1.59 -7.06 12.67
CA THR A 37 0.17 -6.69 12.45
C THR A 37 -0.77 -7.41 13.42
N MET A 38 -0.46 -8.62 13.86
CA MET A 38 -1.19 -9.29 14.95
C MET A 38 -1.05 -8.53 16.27
N GLU A 39 0.11 -7.97 16.59
CA GLU A 39 0.27 -7.12 17.78
C GLU A 39 -0.56 -5.84 17.64
N ILE A 40 -0.49 -5.16 16.49
CA ILE A 40 -1.26 -3.94 16.20
C ILE A 40 -2.77 -4.17 16.33
N ASN A 41 -3.26 -5.30 15.82
CA ASN A 41 -4.70 -5.53 15.61
C ASN A 41 -5.43 -6.16 16.79
N ASN A 42 -4.72 -6.83 17.70
CA ASN A 42 -5.34 -7.65 18.74
C ASN A 42 -5.22 -7.05 20.16
N LYS A 43 -4.63 -5.87 20.28
CA LYS A 43 -4.48 -5.15 21.55
C LYS A 43 -4.78 -3.66 21.35
N TYR A 44 -5.20 -3.02 22.45
CA TYR A 44 -5.26 -1.56 22.48
C TYR A 44 -3.84 -0.99 22.58
N HIS A 45 -3.56 0.01 21.75
CA HIS A 45 -2.33 0.80 21.76
C HIS A 45 -2.65 2.29 21.75
N THR A 46 -1.85 3.07 22.46
CA THR A 46 -1.88 4.53 22.34
C THR A 46 -1.39 4.96 20.95
N PRO A 47 -1.70 6.18 20.48
CA PRO A 47 -1.19 6.67 19.20
C PRO A 47 0.35 6.61 19.10
N GLN A 48 1.06 6.85 20.19
CA GLN A 48 2.52 6.79 20.25
C GLN A 48 3.06 5.36 20.12
N GLU A 49 2.39 4.38 20.73
CA GLU A 49 2.74 2.96 20.61
C GLU A 49 2.45 2.47 19.19
N LEU A 50 1.31 2.83 18.59
CA LEU A 50 1.01 2.53 17.19
C LEU A 50 2.09 3.08 16.26
N ARG A 51 2.49 4.33 16.41
CA ARG A 51 3.54 4.94 15.59
C ARG A 51 4.85 4.15 15.67
N LYS A 52 5.25 3.67 16.85
CA LYS A 52 6.44 2.81 17.03
C LYS A 52 6.29 1.47 16.31
N LEU A 53 5.14 0.81 16.46
CA LEU A 53 4.87 -0.46 15.79
C LEU A 53 4.85 -0.30 14.26
N PHE A 54 4.31 0.81 13.74
CA PHE A 54 4.37 1.10 12.31
C PHE A 54 5.78 1.47 11.84
N SER A 55 6.60 2.09 12.68
CA SER A 55 8.01 2.34 12.35
C SER A 55 8.80 1.02 12.26
N GLU A 56 8.53 0.04 13.15
CA GLU A 56 9.09 -1.31 13.06
C GLU A 56 8.59 -2.04 11.80
N LEU A 57 7.27 -1.97 11.54
CA LEU A 57 6.64 -2.64 10.40
C LEU A 57 7.20 -2.15 9.06
N TRP A 58 7.30 -0.85 8.89
CA TRP A 58 7.70 -0.23 7.62
C TRP A 58 9.20 0.00 7.49
N ASP A 59 9.98 -0.28 8.55
CA ASP A 59 11.44 -0.06 8.58
C ASP A 59 11.82 1.39 8.22
N ILE A 60 11.06 2.34 8.76
CA ILE A 60 11.26 3.79 8.62
C ILE A 60 10.93 4.48 9.94
N GLU A 61 11.41 5.69 10.15
CA GLU A 61 10.84 6.54 11.19
C GLU A 61 9.54 7.16 10.68
N VAL A 62 8.39 6.70 11.23
CA VAL A 62 7.08 7.24 10.87
C VAL A 62 6.98 8.69 11.35
N PRO A 63 6.71 9.66 10.44
CA PRO A 63 6.63 11.09 10.80
C PRO A 63 5.53 11.38 11.82
N GLU A 64 5.66 12.51 12.51
CA GLU A 64 4.63 13.01 13.43
C GLU A 64 4.06 14.33 12.91
N PRO A 65 2.71 14.54 12.94
CA PRO A 65 1.69 13.61 13.42
C PRO A 65 1.36 12.50 12.40
N PHE A 66 1.11 11.29 12.91
CA PHE A 66 0.59 10.15 12.19
C PHE A 66 -0.68 9.64 12.87
N GLY A 67 -1.74 9.40 12.09
CA GLY A 67 -2.99 8.86 12.60
C GLY A 67 -3.33 7.51 11.97
N MET A 68 -3.70 6.54 12.81
CA MET A 68 -4.09 5.21 12.35
C MET A 68 -5.16 4.62 13.28
N PHE A 69 -6.18 4.00 12.67
CA PHE A 69 -7.15 3.17 13.38
C PHE A 69 -7.04 1.72 12.94
N PRO A 70 -6.64 0.80 13.83
CA PRO A 70 -6.66 -0.64 13.55
C PRO A 70 -8.07 -1.15 13.24
N PRO A 71 -8.21 -2.34 12.57
CA PRO A 71 -7.12 -3.19 12.11
C PRO A 71 -6.44 -2.69 10.83
N PHE A 72 -5.18 -3.10 10.66
CA PHE A 72 -4.37 -2.88 9.45
C PHE A 72 -3.71 -4.19 9.03
N ASN A 73 -3.64 -4.46 7.73
CA ASN A 73 -2.98 -5.64 7.20
C ASN A 73 -2.03 -5.26 6.06
N THR A 74 -0.92 -5.96 5.98
CA THR A 74 0.04 -5.81 4.89
C THR A 74 0.72 -7.14 4.61
N ASP A 75 1.20 -7.32 3.38
CA ASP A 75 1.85 -8.55 2.95
C ASP A 75 3.36 -8.55 3.23
N CYS A 76 4.01 -7.39 3.16
CA CYS A 76 5.45 -7.26 3.35
C CYS A 76 5.79 -6.33 4.52
N GLY A 77 5.15 -5.18 4.57
CA GLY A 77 5.43 -4.12 5.54
C GLY A 77 6.69 -3.32 5.24
N LYS A 78 7.66 -3.90 4.54
CA LYS A 78 8.99 -3.27 4.35
C LYS A 78 9.10 -2.39 3.10
N ASN A 79 8.04 -2.23 2.31
CA ASN A 79 8.07 -1.40 1.11
C ASN A 79 6.93 -0.38 1.04
N THR A 80 6.48 0.08 2.22
CA THR A 80 5.53 1.19 2.38
C THR A 80 6.27 2.41 2.88
N HIS A 81 6.10 3.53 2.19
CA HIS A 81 6.71 4.82 2.49
C HIS A 81 5.63 5.87 2.63
N ILE A 82 5.63 6.62 3.73
CA ILE A 82 4.63 7.65 4.00
C ILE A 82 5.27 9.01 4.29
N GLY A 83 4.58 10.05 3.87
CA GLY A 83 4.91 11.43 4.23
C GLY A 83 4.34 11.85 5.59
N GLU A 84 4.35 13.13 5.82
CA GLU A 84 3.84 13.76 7.04
C GLU A 84 2.31 13.91 7.04
N ARG A 85 1.70 13.92 8.23
CA ARG A 85 0.25 14.18 8.43
C ARG A 85 -0.66 13.22 7.65
N VAL A 86 -0.22 11.98 7.52
CA VAL A 86 -1.03 10.91 6.91
C VAL A 86 -1.98 10.34 7.94
N PHE A 87 -3.23 10.12 7.55
CA PHE A 87 -4.23 9.44 8.36
C PHE A 87 -4.78 8.22 7.61
N ILE A 88 -4.73 7.05 8.25
CA ILE A 88 -5.20 5.78 7.70
C ILE A 88 -6.34 5.22 8.57
N ASN A 89 -7.53 5.07 8.01
CA ASN A 89 -8.66 4.48 8.70
C ASN A 89 -8.56 2.95 8.81
N SER A 90 -9.43 2.39 9.66
CA SER A 90 -9.46 0.97 9.96
C SER A 90 -9.78 0.09 8.74
N GLY A 91 -9.26 -1.13 8.77
CA GLY A 91 -9.53 -2.16 7.78
C GLY A 91 -8.68 -2.07 6.51
N CYS A 92 -7.75 -1.12 6.42
CA CYS A 92 -6.91 -0.98 5.24
C CYS A 92 -5.98 -2.18 5.03
N LYS A 93 -5.73 -2.51 3.75
CA LYS A 93 -4.92 -3.65 3.31
C LYS A 93 -3.91 -3.18 2.26
N PHE A 94 -2.63 -3.31 2.57
CA PHE A 94 -1.54 -2.91 1.69
C PHE A 94 -0.78 -4.15 1.22
N GLN A 95 -0.92 -4.47 -0.07
CA GLN A 95 -0.09 -5.47 -0.72
C GLN A 95 1.13 -4.72 -1.29
N ASP A 96 2.11 -4.52 -0.44
CA ASP A 96 3.15 -3.49 -0.62
C ASP A 96 4.49 -4.00 -1.18
N GLN A 97 4.59 -5.25 -1.62
CA GLN A 97 5.85 -5.79 -2.17
C GLN A 97 6.39 -4.98 -3.34
N GLY A 98 5.50 -4.42 -4.19
CA GLY A 98 5.88 -3.59 -5.34
C GLY A 98 6.21 -2.13 -5.01
N GLY A 99 6.04 -1.73 -3.76
CA GLY A 99 6.21 -0.36 -3.26
C GLY A 99 4.91 0.44 -3.22
N ILE A 100 4.62 1.02 -2.05
CA ILE A 100 3.52 1.97 -1.83
C ILE A 100 4.11 3.27 -1.31
N PHE A 101 3.91 4.35 -2.04
CA PHE A 101 4.43 5.68 -1.72
C PHE A 101 3.26 6.63 -1.47
N ILE A 102 3.14 7.14 -0.26
CA ILE A 102 2.05 8.05 0.15
C ILE A 102 2.67 9.39 0.55
N GLY A 103 2.26 10.44 -0.14
CA GLY A 103 2.69 11.81 0.12
C GLY A 103 2.13 12.41 1.42
N ASN A 104 2.39 13.68 1.60
CA ASN A 104 1.97 14.44 2.78
C ASN A 104 0.46 14.74 2.77
N ASP A 105 -0.13 14.92 3.95
CA ASP A 105 -1.52 15.38 4.14
C ASP A 105 -2.58 14.45 3.51
N CYS A 106 -2.29 13.15 3.37
CA CYS A 106 -3.19 12.20 2.75
C CYS A 106 -4.19 11.60 3.75
N LEU A 107 -5.42 11.42 3.28
CA LEU A 107 -6.49 10.76 4.03
C LEU A 107 -6.88 9.45 3.35
N ILE A 108 -6.67 8.33 4.03
CA ILE A 108 -7.00 7.00 3.52
C ILE A 108 -8.25 6.48 4.25
N GLY A 109 -9.33 6.32 3.50
CA GLY A 109 -10.63 5.87 4.00
C GLY A 109 -10.63 4.40 4.45
N HIS A 110 -11.66 4.02 5.19
CA HIS A 110 -11.85 2.66 5.72
C HIS A 110 -11.79 1.61 4.62
N ASN A 111 -11.17 0.47 4.92
CA ASN A 111 -11.08 -0.69 4.03
C ASN A 111 -10.43 -0.41 2.66
N ALA A 112 -9.63 0.64 2.53
CA ALA A 112 -8.88 0.86 1.30
C ALA A 112 -7.91 -0.31 1.05
N THR A 113 -7.87 -0.79 -0.20
CA THR A 113 -7.00 -1.90 -0.63
C THR A 113 -6.05 -1.40 -1.70
N LEU A 114 -4.75 -1.48 -1.44
CA LEU A 114 -3.70 -1.06 -2.37
C LEU A 114 -2.95 -2.31 -2.84
N CYS A 115 -3.05 -2.64 -4.14
CA CYS A 115 -2.49 -3.86 -4.71
C CYS A 115 -1.32 -3.51 -5.63
N THR A 116 -0.12 -4.00 -5.34
CA THR A 116 1.07 -3.77 -6.18
C THR A 116 1.51 -4.98 -6.98
N ILE A 117 0.80 -6.11 -6.84
CA ILE A 117 1.16 -7.39 -7.45
C ILE A 117 0.16 -7.79 -8.54
N ASN A 118 0.69 -8.36 -9.63
CA ASN A 118 -0.05 -9.18 -10.57
C ASN A 118 0.58 -10.57 -10.66
N HIS A 119 -0.24 -11.60 -10.70
CA HIS A 119 0.18 -12.95 -11.05
C HIS A 119 0.27 -13.13 -12.56
N ASN A 120 1.08 -14.10 -13.01
CA ASN A 120 1.14 -14.44 -14.41
C ASN A 120 -0.25 -14.92 -14.90
N PRO A 121 -0.78 -14.40 -16.02
CA PRO A 121 -2.07 -14.84 -16.56
C PRO A 121 -2.04 -16.28 -17.09
N ASP A 122 -0.87 -16.83 -17.44
CA ASP A 122 -0.72 -18.22 -17.82
C ASP A 122 -0.95 -19.14 -16.61
N PRO A 123 -1.92 -20.07 -16.64
CA PRO A 123 -2.21 -20.97 -15.53
C PRO A 123 -1.02 -21.86 -15.13
N GLU A 124 -0.15 -22.24 -16.06
CA GLU A 124 1.03 -23.06 -15.79
C GLU A 124 2.13 -22.27 -15.04
N HIS A 125 2.10 -20.95 -15.13
CA HIS A 125 3.03 -20.03 -14.50
C HIS A 125 2.36 -19.09 -13.49
N ARG A 126 1.14 -19.43 -13.02
CA ARG A 126 0.32 -18.57 -12.14
C ARG A 126 1.01 -18.16 -10.85
N GLY A 127 1.96 -18.96 -10.38
CA GLY A 127 2.76 -18.65 -9.19
C GLY A 127 3.78 -17.52 -9.37
N ASP A 128 4.12 -17.18 -10.60
CA ASP A 128 5.04 -16.08 -10.92
C ASP A 128 4.33 -14.73 -10.79
N MET A 129 5.07 -13.75 -10.28
CA MET A 129 4.51 -12.45 -9.96
C MET A 129 5.31 -11.32 -10.60
N THR A 130 4.59 -10.28 -11.00
CA THR A 130 5.16 -8.98 -11.41
C THR A 130 4.63 -7.88 -10.51
N PHE A 131 5.41 -6.83 -10.35
CA PHE A 131 5.16 -5.77 -9.38
C PHE A 131 5.15 -4.42 -10.07
N LYS A 132 4.26 -3.53 -9.63
CA LYS A 132 4.26 -2.13 -10.03
C LYS A 132 3.93 -1.27 -8.82
N PRO A 133 4.70 -0.22 -8.55
CA PRO A 133 4.46 0.64 -7.40
C PRO A 133 3.15 1.39 -7.52
N ILE A 134 2.56 1.74 -6.37
CA ILE A 134 1.47 2.70 -6.26
C ILE A 134 2.05 4.00 -5.69
N CYS A 135 1.75 5.11 -6.36
CA CYS A 135 2.12 6.45 -5.90
C CYS A 135 0.86 7.26 -5.59
N ILE A 136 0.73 7.71 -4.35
CA ILE A 136 -0.33 8.61 -3.89
C ILE A 136 0.34 9.93 -3.54
N GLU A 137 0.12 10.96 -4.35
CA GLU A 137 0.75 12.26 -4.17
C GLU A 137 0.16 13.01 -2.96
N ASN A 138 0.63 14.25 -2.71
CA ASN A 138 0.21 15.01 -1.54
C ASN A 138 -1.29 15.34 -1.56
N LYS A 139 -1.90 15.45 -0.37
CA LYS A 139 -3.28 15.93 -0.16
C LYS A 139 -4.35 15.08 -0.87
N VAL A 140 -4.05 13.84 -1.17
CA VAL A 140 -5.02 12.91 -1.77
C VAL A 140 -5.99 12.41 -0.71
N TRP A 141 -7.26 12.30 -1.10
CA TRP A 141 -8.29 11.67 -0.29
C TRP A 141 -8.82 10.41 -0.99
N LEU A 142 -8.55 9.25 -0.40
CA LEU A 142 -9.20 7.98 -0.77
C LEU A 142 -10.45 7.78 0.08
N GLY A 143 -11.60 7.62 -0.55
CA GLY A 143 -12.85 7.24 0.10
C GLY A 143 -12.81 5.82 0.65
N ALA A 144 -13.85 5.44 1.40
CA ALA A 144 -13.96 4.09 1.95
C ALA A 144 -14.12 3.02 0.86
N ASN A 145 -13.58 1.81 1.10
CA ASN A 145 -13.64 0.65 0.20
C ASN A 145 -13.06 0.90 -1.21
N VAL A 146 -12.09 1.80 -1.34
CA VAL A 146 -11.39 2.04 -2.60
C VAL A 146 -10.39 0.91 -2.85
N THR A 147 -10.26 0.49 -4.10
CA THR A 147 -9.20 -0.42 -4.56
C THR A 147 -8.32 0.30 -5.58
N ILE A 148 -7.01 0.33 -5.33
CA ILE A 148 -6.00 0.86 -6.26
C ILE A 148 -5.22 -0.31 -6.85
N CYS A 149 -5.18 -0.38 -8.18
CA CYS A 149 -4.50 -1.44 -8.93
C CYS A 149 -3.00 -1.15 -9.10
N PRO A 150 -2.20 -2.18 -9.43
CA PRO A 150 -0.76 -2.05 -9.59
C PRO A 150 -0.33 -1.01 -10.63
N GLY A 151 0.62 -0.16 -10.28
CA GLY A 151 1.22 0.84 -11.16
C GLY A 151 0.46 2.15 -11.27
N VAL A 152 -0.57 2.36 -10.46
CA VAL A 152 -1.40 3.57 -10.50
C VAL A 152 -0.75 4.71 -9.72
N THR A 153 -0.73 5.89 -10.32
CA THR A 153 -0.43 7.17 -9.67
C THR A 153 -1.70 7.97 -9.44
N ILE A 154 -1.91 8.43 -8.21
CA ILE A 154 -3.00 9.35 -7.85
C ILE A 154 -2.40 10.74 -7.67
N GLY A 155 -2.73 11.67 -8.56
CA GLY A 155 -2.18 13.02 -8.58
C GLY A 155 -2.58 13.88 -7.39
N GLU A 156 -1.77 14.91 -7.09
CA GLU A 156 -1.92 15.78 -5.92
C GLU A 156 -3.33 16.37 -5.79
N GLY A 157 -3.89 16.29 -4.60
CA GLY A 157 -5.21 16.82 -4.27
C GLY A 157 -6.39 16.12 -4.95
N ALA A 158 -6.15 14.96 -5.59
CA ALA A 158 -7.24 14.17 -6.15
C ALA A 158 -8.08 13.51 -5.06
N VAL A 159 -9.34 13.24 -5.40
CA VAL A 159 -10.30 12.53 -4.56
C VAL A 159 -10.77 11.26 -5.26
N VAL A 160 -10.63 10.13 -4.61
CA VAL A 160 -11.18 8.86 -5.10
C VAL A 160 -12.44 8.54 -4.30
N ALA A 161 -13.60 8.55 -4.96
CA ALA A 161 -14.89 8.31 -4.32
C ALA A 161 -14.98 6.90 -3.73
N ALA A 162 -15.76 6.76 -2.67
CA ALA A 162 -15.95 5.48 -1.99
C ALA A 162 -16.41 4.37 -2.94
N GLY A 163 -15.85 3.17 -2.76
CA GLY A 163 -16.15 1.98 -3.57
C GLY A 163 -15.55 1.98 -4.97
N ALA A 164 -14.71 2.95 -5.31
CA ALA A 164 -14.09 3.00 -6.63
C ALA A 164 -12.97 1.95 -6.80
N VAL A 165 -12.81 1.44 -8.03
CA VAL A 165 -11.68 0.62 -8.45
C VAL A 165 -10.84 1.39 -9.47
N VAL A 166 -9.66 1.83 -9.05
CA VAL A 166 -8.76 2.67 -9.86
C VAL A 166 -7.77 1.79 -10.61
N THR A 167 -7.88 1.75 -11.93
CA THR A 167 -7.07 0.91 -12.83
C THR A 167 -6.13 1.71 -13.72
N LYS A 168 -6.16 3.04 -13.64
CA LYS A 168 -5.32 3.98 -14.40
C LYS A 168 -4.99 5.19 -13.53
N ASP A 169 -3.96 5.91 -13.92
CA ASP A 169 -3.57 7.14 -13.24
C ASP A 169 -4.71 8.15 -13.14
N VAL A 170 -4.73 8.87 -12.04
CA VAL A 170 -5.71 9.92 -11.73
C VAL A 170 -5.01 11.27 -11.77
N GLU A 171 -5.52 12.17 -12.58
CA GLU A 171 -4.99 13.54 -12.70
C GLU A 171 -5.13 14.30 -11.38
N ALA A 172 -4.18 15.19 -11.12
CA ALA A 172 -4.23 16.07 -9.95
C ALA A 172 -5.54 16.87 -9.90
N ARG A 173 -6.04 17.12 -8.70
CA ARG A 173 -7.25 17.92 -8.45
C ARG A 173 -8.50 17.44 -9.22
N THR A 174 -8.63 16.13 -9.40
CA THR A 174 -9.85 15.53 -9.96
C THR A 174 -10.57 14.66 -8.94
N VAL A 175 -11.86 14.53 -9.10
CA VAL A 175 -12.71 13.56 -8.39
C VAL A 175 -13.01 12.42 -9.33
N VAL A 176 -12.61 11.19 -8.96
CA VAL A 176 -12.90 9.98 -9.74
C VAL A 176 -13.77 9.02 -8.94
N GLY A 177 -14.53 8.17 -9.63
CA GLY A 177 -15.37 7.17 -8.98
C GLY A 177 -15.88 6.10 -9.95
N GLY A 178 -16.41 5.02 -9.40
CA GLY A 178 -16.97 3.88 -10.15
C GLY A 178 -15.99 2.71 -10.35
N VAL A 179 -16.45 1.69 -11.07
CA VAL A 179 -15.73 0.45 -11.39
C VAL A 179 -15.81 0.18 -12.90
N PRO A 180 -14.73 0.39 -13.66
CA PRO A 180 -13.52 1.11 -13.28
C PRO A 180 -13.77 2.61 -13.02
N ALA A 181 -12.90 3.22 -12.22
CA ALA A 181 -13.00 4.64 -11.88
C ALA A 181 -12.86 5.53 -13.11
N LYS A 182 -13.72 6.57 -13.17
CA LYS A 182 -13.71 7.60 -14.20
C LYS A 182 -13.82 8.98 -13.56
N ILE A 183 -13.38 10.00 -14.28
CA ILE A 183 -13.49 11.40 -13.83
C ILE A 183 -14.97 11.77 -13.68
N ILE A 184 -15.32 12.31 -12.52
CA ILE A 184 -16.65 12.84 -12.21
C ILE A 184 -16.64 14.37 -12.39
N LYS A 185 -15.62 15.04 -11.85
CA LYS A 185 -15.46 16.51 -11.90
C LYS A 185 -14.04 16.91 -11.48
N ASN A 186 -13.69 18.15 -11.63
CA ASN A 186 -12.51 18.76 -11.02
C ASN A 186 -12.82 19.21 -9.57
N VAL A 187 -11.77 19.29 -8.72
CA VAL A 187 -11.82 19.82 -7.34
C VAL A 187 -11.82 21.35 -7.41
#